data_2b84540e376f2f984a00a7453ea3bfc5
#
_entry.id   2b84540e376f2f984a00a7453ea3bfc5
#
_cell.length_a   1.000
_cell.length_b   1.000
_cell.length_c   1.000
_cell.angle_alpha   90.00
_cell.angle_beta   90.00
_cell.angle_gamma   90.00
#
_symmetry.space_group_name_H-M   'P 1'
#
loop_
_entity.id
_entity.type
_entity.pdbx_description
1 polymer ?
#
loop_
_entity_poly.entity_id
_entity_poly.type
_entity_poly.pdbx_seq_one_letter_code
_entity_poly.pdbx_strand_id
1 'polypeptide(L)'
;MRLDALLAVAEEPALARLGGELVREPVFGMPACWVGPAERKRAEQAGALVFDPISIVGSHLAEVVRRHASSLLGRQELHTLLEHLRASVPSLTKEVGSDALPLATVQRVFERLLRERVWPRDPVAALEALVDAGSFTRDARELCEAVRRRLVPLQLQRRNLPHLEPLVVAPDFESELSAWLGDAAPAPNPDVALHLRAVVREYTARVPRERAAIVCSSGLRPSLAEMLLRFDLPIDVFAYAELPPSLELRPALVMERPRA
;
A
#
# COMPACT_ATOMS: atom_id res chain seq x y z
N MET A 1 10.62 18.80 -18.10
CA MET A 1 10.63 17.51 -18.81
C MET A 1 11.30 17.73 -20.15
N ARG A 2 12.24 16.89 -20.55
CA ARG A 2 12.92 16.97 -21.84
C ARG A 2 12.31 15.93 -22.78
N LEU A 3 11.67 16.37 -23.84
CA LEU A 3 11.00 15.47 -24.79
C LEU A 3 11.98 14.84 -25.80
N ASP A 4 13.16 15.40 -25.90
CA ASP A 4 14.24 15.05 -26.80
C ASP A 4 15.35 14.18 -26.15
N ALA A 5 15.17 13.84 -24.87
CA ALA A 5 16.15 13.07 -24.08
C ALA A 5 15.51 11.83 -23.46
N LEU A 6 16.30 10.85 -23.10
CA LEU A 6 15.93 9.64 -22.38
C LEU A 6 16.34 9.76 -20.91
N LEU A 7 15.59 9.14 -20.02
CA LEU A 7 15.94 9.07 -18.60
C LEU A 7 16.59 7.72 -18.30
N ALA A 8 17.85 7.74 -17.92
CA ALA A 8 18.59 6.57 -17.46
C ALA A 8 18.55 6.51 -15.93
N VAL A 9 17.99 5.43 -15.38
CA VAL A 9 17.83 5.18 -13.94
C VAL A 9 18.78 4.07 -13.52
N ALA A 10 19.68 4.37 -12.58
CA ALA A 10 20.66 3.43 -12.04
C ALA A 10 21.20 3.93 -10.71
N GLU A 11 22.09 3.16 -10.08
CA GLU A 11 22.87 3.63 -8.94
C GLU A 11 23.85 4.75 -9.34
N GLU A 12 24.16 5.65 -8.42
CA GLU A 12 25.02 6.83 -8.67
C GLU A 12 26.35 6.51 -9.36
N PRO A 13 27.09 5.42 -9.02
CA PRO A 13 28.36 5.09 -9.69
C PRO A 13 28.21 4.76 -11.19
N ALA A 14 27.07 4.19 -11.58
CA ALA A 14 26.77 3.91 -12.99
C ALA A 14 26.40 5.19 -13.75
N LEU A 15 25.60 6.07 -13.11
CA LEU A 15 25.19 7.35 -13.70
C LEU A 15 26.36 8.31 -13.90
N ALA A 16 27.35 8.32 -13.00
CA ALA A 16 28.55 9.15 -13.12
C ALA A 16 29.36 8.86 -14.41
N ARG A 17 29.30 7.62 -14.92
CA ARG A 17 29.97 7.21 -16.16
C ARG A 17 29.27 7.70 -17.42
N LEU A 18 28.00 8.09 -17.31
CA LEU A 18 27.18 8.51 -18.44
C LEU A 18 27.35 10.02 -18.74
N GLY A 19 27.77 10.83 -17.76
CA GLY A 19 28.03 12.25 -17.92
C GLY A 19 26.79 13.12 -18.18
N GLY A 20 25.60 12.58 -17.95
CA GLY A 20 24.35 13.32 -18.10
C GLY A 20 24.00 14.18 -16.87
N GLU A 21 23.00 15.04 -17.00
CA GLU A 21 22.48 15.84 -15.88
C GLU A 21 21.81 14.93 -14.86
N LEU A 22 22.37 14.90 -13.64
CA LEU A 22 21.84 14.12 -12.54
C LEU A 22 20.52 14.70 -12.04
N VAL A 23 19.51 13.84 -11.93
CA VAL A 23 18.18 14.17 -11.44
C VAL A 23 17.65 13.03 -10.58
N ARG A 24 16.47 13.23 -9.99
CA ARG A 24 15.73 12.13 -9.41
C ARG A 24 14.55 11.76 -10.29
N GLU A 25 14.38 10.47 -10.50
CA GLU A 25 13.25 9.92 -11.23
C GLU A 25 11.94 10.26 -10.49
N PRO A 26 10.88 10.76 -11.19
CA PRO A 26 9.72 11.37 -10.54
C PRO A 26 8.76 10.40 -9.86
N VAL A 27 8.84 9.08 -10.11
CA VAL A 27 7.91 8.10 -9.55
C VAL A 27 8.37 7.61 -8.19
N PHE A 28 9.62 7.13 -8.10
CA PHE A 28 10.20 6.51 -6.91
C PHE A 28 11.34 7.30 -6.29
N GLY A 29 11.73 8.43 -6.90
CA GLY A 29 12.83 9.27 -6.44
C GLY A 29 14.22 8.63 -6.60
N MET A 30 14.34 7.61 -7.44
CA MET A 30 15.61 6.94 -7.70
C MET A 30 16.60 7.88 -8.39
N PRO A 31 17.93 7.71 -8.17
CA PRO A 31 18.93 8.43 -8.93
C PRO A 31 18.78 8.17 -10.43
N ALA A 32 18.86 9.23 -11.22
CA ALA A 32 18.73 9.15 -12.67
C ALA A 32 19.55 10.24 -13.36
N CYS A 33 19.78 10.10 -14.66
CA CYS A 33 20.33 11.18 -15.47
C CYS A 33 19.66 11.27 -16.84
N TRP A 34 19.60 12.47 -17.39
CA TRP A 34 19.16 12.68 -18.76
C TRP A 34 20.30 12.38 -19.73
N VAL A 35 20.03 11.52 -20.72
CA VAL A 35 20.96 11.12 -21.76
C VAL A 35 20.35 11.35 -23.14
N GLY A 36 21.20 11.59 -24.14
CA GLY A 36 20.75 11.71 -25.52
C GLY A 36 20.29 10.35 -26.08
N PRO A 37 19.41 10.33 -27.11
CA PRO A 37 18.96 9.09 -27.74
C PRO A 37 20.10 8.23 -28.28
N ALA A 38 21.19 8.83 -28.74
CA ALA A 38 22.39 8.14 -29.24
C ALA A 38 23.13 7.37 -28.12
N GLU A 39 22.98 7.77 -26.86
CA GLU A 39 23.66 7.20 -25.70
C GLU A 39 22.88 6.03 -25.06
N ARG A 40 21.70 5.71 -25.57
CA ARG A 40 20.83 4.65 -25.03
C ARG A 40 21.58 3.34 -24.79
N LYS A 41 22.25 2.83 -25.83
CA LYS A 41 22.99 1.56 -25.74
C LYS A 41 24.11 1.61 -24.69
N ARG A 42 24.80 2.76 -24.58
CA ARG A 42 25.86 2.97 -23.58
C ARG A 42 25.28 2.96 -22.15
N ALA A 43 24.12 3.56 -21.95
CA ALA A 43 23.42 3.57 -20.67
C ALA A 43 22.96 2.16 -20.27
N GLU A 44 22.33 1.42 -21.19
CA GLU A 44 21.91 0.03 -20.99
C GLU A 44 23.11 -0.89 -20.67
N GLN A 45 24.25 -0.73 -21.36
CA GLN A 45 25.48 -1.46 -21.07
C GLN A 45 26.10 -1.10 -19.72
N ALA A 46 25.87 0.10 -19.21
CA ALA A 46 26.27 0.50 -17.88
C ALA A 46 25.31 -0.01 -16.77
N GLY A 47 24.29 -0.80 -17.15
CA GLY A 47 23.30 -1.36 -16.22
C GLY A 47 22.15 -0.42 -15.88
N ALA A 48 21.99 0.70 -16.61
CA ALA A 48 20.88 1.61 -16.39
C ALA A 48 19.60 1.13 -17.10
N LEU A 49 18.44 1.32 -16.44
CA LEU A 49 17.15 1.22 -17.08
C LEU A 49 16.85 2.52 -17.82
N VAL A 50 16.56 2.45 -19.11
CA VAL A 50 16.38 3.63 -19.96
C VAL A 50 14.92 3.78 -20.38
N PHE A 51 14.34 4.91 -20.02
CA PHE A 51 12.94 5.24 -20.27
C PHE A 51 12.81 6.42 -21.24
N ASP A 52 11.83 6.33 -22.12
CA ASP A 52 11.42 7.47 -22.94
C ASP A 52 10.50 8.42 -22.14
N PRO A 53 10.36 9.69 -22.55
CA PRO A 53 9.57 10.68 -21.82
C PRO A 53 8.09 10.31 -21.65
N ILE A 54 7.49 9.63 -22.64
CA ILE A 54 6.08 9.24 -22.60
C ILE A 54 5.89 8.17 -21.54
N SER A 55 6.76 7.16 -21.49
CA SER A 55 6.78 6.12 -20.47
C SER A 55 6.92 6.69 -19.06
N ILE A 56 7.76 7.72 -18.89
CA ILE A 56 7.94 8.41 -17.60
C ILE A 56 6.63 9.09 -17.17
N VAL A 57 6.00 9.84 -18.08
CA VAL A 57 4.72 10.51 -17.80
C VAL A 57 3.63 9.49 -17.48
N GLY A 58 3.53 8.41 -18.26
CA GLY A 58 2.58 7.34 -18.01
C GLY A 58 2.76 6.69 -16.64
N SER A 59 4.00 6.35 -16.28
CA SER A 59 4.33 5.77 -14.98
C SER A 59 4.05 6.74 -13.83
N HIS A 60 4.40 8.02 -14.00
CA HIS A 60 4.12 9.04 -13.01
C HIS A 60 2.62 9.26 -12.81
N LEU A 61 1.86 9.37 -13.90
CA LEU A 61 0.41 9.50 -13.85
C LEU A 61 -0.24 8.28 -13.15
N ALA A 62 0.19 7.08 -13.51
CA ALA A 62 -0.29 5.86 -12.87
C ALA A 62 -0.03 5.86 -11.36
N GLU A 63 1.15 6.32 -10.92
CA GLU A 63 1.47 6.41 -9.49
C GLU A 63 0.64 7.51 -8.79
N VAL A 64 0.43 8.66 -9.42
CA VAL A 64 -0.46 9.71 -8.90
C VAL A 64 -1.88 9.19 -8.74
N VAL A 65 -2.43 8.51 -9.76
CA VAL A 65 -3.75 7.88 -9.69
C VAL A 65 -3.82 6.85 -8.55
N ARG A 66 -2.82 5.99 -8.40
CA ARG A 66 -2.77 5.03 -7.30
C ARG A 66 -2.76 5.72 -5.94
N ARG A 67 -1.95 6.76 -5.78
CA ARG A 67 -1.82 7.51 -4.52
C ARG A 67 -3.13 8.21 -4.11
N HIS A 68 -3.89 8.68 -5.11
CA HIS A 68 -5.15 9.40 -4.89
C HIS A 68 -6.39 8.54 -5.19
N ALA A 69 -6.26 7.24 -5.38
CA ALA A 69 -7.36 6.35 -5.78
C ALA A 69 -8.56 6.41 -4.83
N SER A 70 -8.32 6.51 -3.52
CA SER A 70 -9.40 6.64 -2.53
C SER A 70 -10.21 7.93 -2.70
N SER A 71 -9.59 9.03 -3.14
CA SER A 71 -10.26 10.31 -3.40
C SER A 71 -10.98 10.34 -4.76
N LEU A 72 -10.56 9.46 -5.68
CA LEU A 72 -11.18 9.31 -7.00
C LEU A 72 -12.41 8.39 -6.98
N LEU A 73 -12.57 7.58 -5.92
CA LEU A 73 -13.70 6.68 -5.77
C LEU A 73 -14.89 7.42 -5.15
N GLY A 74 -15.71 8.04 -5.98
CA GLY A 74 -16.98 8.62 -5.56
C GLY A 74 -18.14 7.63 -5.66
N ARG A 75 -19.35 8.11 -5.35
CA ARG A 75 -20.60 7.32 -5.46
C ARG A 75 -20.88 6.90 -6.90
N GLN A 76 -20.54 7.76 -7.86
CA GLN A 76 -20.79 7.49 -9.27
C GLN A 76 -19.88 6.36 -9.78
N GLU A 77 -18.60 6.38 -9.42
CA GLU A 77 -17.63 5.36 -9.79
C GLU A 77 -18.01 4.00 -9.21
N LEU A 78 -18.44 3.98 -7.93
CA LEU A 78 -18.93 2.77 -7.30
C LEU A 78 -20.22 2.26 -7.97
N HIS A 79 -21.15 3.14 -8.28
CA HIS A 79 -22.38 2.77 -9.01
C HIS A 79 -22.05 2.18 -10.38
N THR A 80 -21.16 2.81 -11.11
CA THR A 80 -20.68 2.32 -12.41
C THR A 80 -20.05 0.93 -12.29
N LEU A 81 -19.23 0.70 -11.27
CA LEU A 81 -18.66 -0.61 -10.99
C LEU A 81 -19.74 -1.66 -10.76
N LEU A 82 -20.73 -1.36 -9.91
CA LEU A 82 -21.83 -2.28 -9.62
C LEU A 82 -22.69 -2.58 -10.84
N GLU A 83 -22.96 -1.58 -11.70
CA GLU A 83 -23.69 -1.82 -12.95
C GLU A 83 -22.92 -2.73 -13.91
N HIS A 84 -21.59 -2.59 -14.02
CA HIS A 84 -20.77 -3.52 -14.80
C HIS A 84 -20.81 -4.95 -14.24
N LEU A 85 -20.83 -5.11 -12.92
CA LEU A 85 -20.88 -6.42 -12.28
C LEU A 85 -22.28 -7.06 -12.32
N ARG A 86 -23.34 -6.26 -12.49
CA ARG A 86 -24.73 -6.72 -12.50
C ARG A 86 -25.00 -7.81 -13.55
N ALA A 87 -24.32 -7.75 -14.68
CA ALA A 87 -24.47 -8.73 -15.75
C ALA A 87 -23.89 -10.11 -15.37
N SER A 88 -22.81 -10.14 -14.57
CA SER A 88 -22.10 -11.38 -14.20
C SER A 88 -22.55 -11.93 -12.84
N VAL A 89 -22.88 -11.08 -11.89
CA VAL A 89 -23.24 -11.47 -10.51
C VAL A 89 -24.48 -10.72 -9.99
N PRO A 90 -25.66 -10.90 -10.61
CA PRO A 90 -26.85 -10.10 -10.34
C PRO A 90 -27.40 -10.26 -8.91
N SER A 91 -27.25 -11.42 -8.28
CA SER A 91 -27.66 -11.65 -6.89
C SER A 91 -26.82 -10.82 -5.92
N LEU A 92 -25.51 -10.87 -6.07
CA LEU A 92 -24.55 -10.16 -5.24
C LEU A 92 -24.74 -8.64 -5.32
N THR A 93 -24.94 -8.11 -6.53
CA THR A 93 -25.14 -6.66 -6.72
C THR A 93 -26.48 -6.15 -6.17
N LYS A 94 -27.48 -7.02 -6.00
CA LYS A 94 -28.75 -6.66 -5.35
C LYS A 94 -28.64 -6.53 -3.83
N GLU A 95 -27.73 -7.27 -3.21
CA GLU A 95 -27.50 -7.22 -1.77
C GLU A 95 -26.73 -5.95 -1.40
N VAL A 96 -25.86 -5.48 -2.27
CA VAL A 96 -25.16 -4.21 -2.14
C VAL A 96 -26.11 -3.06 -2.43
N GLY A 97 -26.23 -2.11 -1.50
CA GLY A 97 -27.19 -1.02 -1.57
C GLY A 97 -28.51 -1.31 -0.88
N SER A 98 -28.69 -2.51 -0.31
CA SER A 98 -29.84 -2.84 0.56
C SER A 98 -29.72 -2.15 1.94
N ASP A 99 -30.77 -2.24 2.74
CA ASP A 99 -30.77 -1.74 4.13
C ASP A 99 -29.73 -2.45 4.99
N ALA A 100 -29.40 -3.71 4.67
CA ALA A 100 -28.38 -4.48 5.37
C ALA A 100 -26.95 -3.97 5.04
N LEU A 101 -26.71 -3.54 3.78
CA LEU A 101 -25.41 -3.08 3.32
C LEU A 101 -25.54 -1.79 2.47
N PRO A 102 -25.73 -0.62 3.12
CA PRO A 102 -25.90 0.65 2.42
C PRO A 102 -24.72 1.01 1.52
N LEU A 103 -24.98 1.56 0.34
CA LEU A 103 -23.95 1.96 -0.63
C LEU A 103 -22.89 2.88 -0.03
N ALA A 104 -23.30 3.77 0.89
CA ALA A 104 -22.35 4.65 1.60
C ALA A 104 -21.37 3.88 2.50
N THR A 105 -21.79 2.75 3.05
CA THR A 105 -20.92 1.87 3.84
C THR A 105 -19.94 1.14 2.93
N VAL A 106 -20.43 0.61 1.82
CA VAL A 106 -19.59 -0.03 0.78
C VAL A 106 -18.52 0.93 0.27
N GLN A 107 -18.92 2.17 -0.06
CA GLN A 107 -17.98 3.21 -0.50
C GLN A 107 -16.86 3.43 0.54
N ARG A 108 -17.22 3.61 1.81
CA ARG A 108 -16.25 3.80 2.90
C ARG A 108 -15.27 2.63 3.04
N VAL A 109 -15.75 1.39 2.88
CA VAL A 109 -14.88 0.21 2.89
C VAL A 109 -13.90 0.24 1.74
N PHE A 110 -14.35 0.47 0.51
CA PHE A 110 -13.46 0.55 -0.65
C PHE A 110 -12.48 1.72 -0.56
N GLU A 111 -12.90 2.88 -0.06
CA GLU A 111 -11.99 4.01 0.19
C GLU A 111 -10.88 3.65 1.19
N ARG A 112 -11.22 2.92 2.28
CA ARG A 112 -10.22 2.44 3.25
C ARG A 112 -9.25 1.45 2.61
N LEU A 113 -9.75 0.46 1.88
CA LEU A 113 -8.92 -0.51 1.16
C LEU A 113 -7.92 0.20 0.24
N LEU A 114 -8.38 1.18 -0.55
CA LEU A 114 -7.55 1.93 -1.47
C LEU A 114 -6.50 2.80 -0.76
N ARG A 115 -6.85 3.43 0.37
CA ARG A 115 -5.88 4.17 1.21
C ARG A 115 -4.77 3.27 1.73
N GLU A 116 -5.11 2.06 2.10
CA GLU A 116 -4.19 1.05 2.60
C GLU A 116 -3.55 0.21 1.48
N ARG A 117 -3.71 0.63 0.21
CA ARG A 117 -3.15 -0.02 -0.98
C ARG A 117 -3.58 -1.48 -1.18
N VAL A 118 -4.71 -1.84 -0.63
CA VAL A 118 -5.36 -3.09 -0.93
C VAL A 118 -6.26 -2.89 -2.15
N TRP A 119 -5.78 -3.38 -3.29
CA TRP A 119 -6.46 -3.16 -4.57
C TRP A 119 -7.51 -4.24 -4.79
N PRO A 120 -8.79 -3.90 -4.93
CA PRO A 120 -9.84 -4.86 -5.25
C PRO A 120 -9.80 -5.24 -6.74
N ARG A 121 -8.70 -5.88 -7.15
CA ARG A 121 -8.52 -6.37 -8.53
C ARG A 121 -9.50 -7.47 -8.90
N ASP A 122 -10.05 -8.13 -7.90
CA ASP A 122 -11.19 -9.03 -7.98
C ASP A 122 -12.35 -8.39 -7.18
N PRO A 123 -13.15 -7.54 -7.85
CA PRO A 123 -14.24 -6.86 -7.17
C PRO A 123 -15.36 -7.80 -6.76
N VAL A 124 -15.51 -8.96 -7.41
CA VAL A 124 -16.50 -9.96 -7.04
C VAL A 124 -16.12 -10.56 -5.69
N ALA A 125 -14.89 -11.03 -5.53
CA ALA A 125 -14.40 -11.56 -4.25
C ALA A 125 -14.46 -10.53 -3.11
N ALA A 126 -14.25 -9.24 -3.43
CA ALA A 126 -14.40 -8.16 -2.46
C ALA A 126 -15.85 -7.99 -2.01
N LEU A 127 -16.80 -8.01 -2.96
CA LEU A 127 -18.23 -7.87 -2.66
C LEU A 127 -18.79 -9.09 -1.95
N GLU A 128 -18.37 -10.32 -2.29
CA GLU A 128 -18.74 -11.55 -1.57
C GLU A 128 -18.33 -11.45 -0.09
N ALA A 129 -17.05 -11.13 0.17
CA ALA A 129 -16.56 -10.99 1.53
C ALA A 129 -17.30 -9.89 2.32
N LEU A 130 -17.71 -8.83 1.62
CA LEU A 130 -18.41 -7.70 2.20
C LEU A 130 -19.86 -8.06 2.53
N VAL A 131 -20.56 -8.78 1.66
CA VAL A 131 -21.94 -9.25 1.87
C VAL A 131 -21.96 -10.28 3.02
N ASP A 132 -21.04 -11.24 3.01
CA ASP A 132 -20.91 -12.23 4.08
C ASP A 132 -20.72 -11.56 5.45
N ALA A 133 -19.78 -10.62 5.55
CA ALA A 133 -19.52 -9.88 6.78
C ALA A 133 -20.66 -8.93 7.16
N GLY A 134 -21.35 -8.35 6.17
CA GLY A 134 -22.49 -7.46 6.35
C GLY A 134 -23.69 -8.08 7.09
N SER A 135 -23.76 -9.43 7.12
CA SER A 135 -24.76 -10.15 7.91
C SER A 135 -24.50 -10.10 9.43
N PHE A 136 -23.26 -9.77 9.84
CA PHE A 136 -22.85 -9.76 11.26
C PHE A 136 -22.54 -8.36 11.78
N THR A 137 -22.07 -7.45 10.91
CA THR A 137 -21.70 -6.10 11.30
C THR A 137 -22.02 -5.07 10.22
N ARG A 138 -22.23 -3.82 10.64
CA ARG A 138 -22.39 -2.65 9.76
C ARG A 138 -21.22 -1.65 9.91
N ASP A 139 -20.30 -1.96 10.81
CA ASP A 139 -19.13 -1.11 11.00
C ASP A 139 -18.17 -1.21 9.81
N ALA A 140 -17.89 -0.06 9.18
CA ALA A 140 -17.07 -0.02 7.98
C ALA A 140 -15.62 -0.48 8.23
N ARG A 141 -15.12 -0.37 9.47
CA ARG A 141 -13.78 -0.81 9.83
C ARG A 141 -13.73 -2.34 9.90
N GLU A 142 -14.70 -2.96 10.59
CA GLU A 142 -14.82 -4.42 10.69
C GLU A 142 -15.05 -5.06 9.31
N LEU A 143 -15.93 -4.46 8.50
CA LEU A 143 -16.16 -4.88 7.12
C LEU A 143 -14.88 -4.79 6.28
N CYS A 144 -14.11 -3.71 6.42
CA CYS A 144 -12.82 -3.56 5.74
C CYS A 144 -11.86 -4.69 6.11
N GLU A 145 -11.75 -5.04 7.41
CA GLU A 145 -10.89 -6.13 7.87
C GLU A 145 -11.36 -7.49 7.32
N ALA A 146 -12.67 -7.73 7.21
CA ALA A 146 -13.18 -8.95 6.60
C ALA A 146 -12.82 -9.06 5.12
N VAL A 147 -12.99 -7.98 4.35
CA VAL A 147 -12.59 -7.93 2.94
C VAL A 147 -11.09 -8.07 2.77
N ARG A 148 -10.28 -7.43 3.63
CA ARG A 148 -8.82 -7.56 3.62
C ARG A 148 -8.36 -9.00 3.78
N ARG A 149 -8.93 -9.76 4.72
CA ARG A 149 -8.62 -11.19 4.93
C ARG A 149 -8.82 -12.03 3.67
N ARG A 150 -9.72 -11.61 2.79
CA ARG A 150 -9.94 -12.27 1.49
C ARG A 150 -8.96 -11.81 0.42
N LEU A 151 -8.70 -10.49 0.35
CA LEU A 151 -7.94 -9.89 -0.76
C LEU A 151 -6.43 -9.88 -0.55
N VAL A 152 -5.95 -9.67 0.67
CA VAL A 152 -4.52 -9.53 0.96
C VAL A 152 -3.73 -10.79 0.61
N PRO A 153 -4.17 -12.02 0.97
CA PRO A 153 -3.46 -13.22 0.55
C PRO A 153 -3.32 -13.33 -0.97
N LEU A 154 -4.39 -13.03 -1.72
CA LEU A 154 -4.38 -13.04 -3.18
C LEU A 154 -3.44 -11.98 -3.77
N GLN A 155 -3.40 -10.79 -3.14
CA GLN A 155 -2.50 -9.72 -3.55
C GLN A 155 -1.04 -10.09 -3.32
N LEU A 156 -0.70 -10.71 -2.19
CA LEU A 156 0.64 -11.15 -1.84
C LEU A 156 1.11 -12.30 -2.74
N GLN A 157 0.24 -13.27 -3.02
CA GLN A 157 0.55 -14.36 -3.97
C GLN A 157 0.89 -13.82 -5.37
N ARG A 158 0.15 -12.81 -5.85
CA ARG A 158 0.41 -12.16 -7.15
C ARG A 158 1.73 -11.38 -7.19
N ARG A 159 2.22 -10.90 -6.03
CA ARG A 159 3.55 -10.27 -5.95
C ARG A 159 4.68 -11.26 -6.19
N ASN A 160 4.42 -12.56 -6.05
CA ASN A 160 5.38 -13.66 -6.24
C ASN A 160 6.71 -13.43 -5.50
N LEU A 161 6.61 -12.93 -4.27
CA LEU A 161 7.77 -12.66 -3.43
C LEU A 161 8.24 -13.95 -2.76
N PRO A 162 9.55 -14.23 -2.72
CA PRO A 162 10.09 -15.39 -2.03
C PRO A 162 9.88 -15.31 -0.52
N HIS A 163 9.96 -14.12 0.05
CA HIS A 163 9.75 -13.84 1.47
C HIS A 163 9.43 -12.37 1.70
N LEU A 164 8.86 -12.06 2.86
CA LEU A 164 8.81 -10.70 3.41
C LEU A 164 9.91 -10.54 4.47
N GLU A 165 10.39 -9.31 4.61
CA GLU A 165 11.34 -8.89 5.64
C GLU A 165 10.66 -7.92 6.62
N PRO A 166 9.65 -8.36 7.40
CA PRO A 166 8.79 -7.45 8.13
C PRO A 166 9.49 -6.76 9.31
N LEU A 167 8.98 -5.57 9.63
CA LEU A 167 9.07 -4.97 10.94
C LEU A 167 7.98 -5.58 11.81
N VAL A 168 8.36 -6.33 12.83
CA VAL A 168 7.45 -7.00 13.75
C VAL A 168 7.33 -6.17 15.02
N VAL A 169 6.12 -6.03 15.56
CA VAL A 169 5.90 -5.34 16.84
C VAL A 169 6.11 -6.33 17.98
N ALA A 170 6.93 -5.96 18.98
CA ALA A 170 7.14 -6.77 20.18
C ALA A 170 5.82 -6.93 20.96
N PRO A 171 5.49 -8.14 21.49
CA PRO A 171 4.19 -8.39 22.11
C PRO A 171 3.84 -7.43 23.26
N ASP A 172 4.82 -7.12 24.11
CA ASP A 172 4.63 -6.17 25.22
C ASP A 172 4.30 -4.75 24.71
N PHE A 173 5.02 -4.32 23.67
CA PHE A 173 4.78 -3.03 23.05
C PHE A 173 3.49 -2.99 22.22
N GLU A 174 3.08 -4.10 21.65
CA GLU A 174 1.83 -4.23 20.93
C GLU A 174 0.63 -3.99 21.83
N SER A 175 0.65 -4.51 23.06
CA SER A 175 -0.39 -4.29 24.05
C SER A 175 -0.51 -2.81 24.42
N GLU A 176 0.62 -2.13 24.62
CA GLU A 176 0.64 -0.69 24.88
C GLU A 176 0.15 0.14 23.70
N LEU A 177 0.62 -0.18 22.48
CA LEU A 177 0.16 0.48 21.26
C LEU A 177 -1.35 0.32 21.07
N SER A 178 -1.90 -0.86 21.32
CA SER A 178 -3.33 -1.11 21.24
C SER A 178 -4.12 -0.26 22.23
N ALA A 179 -3.60 -0.07 23.46
CA ALA A 179 -4.20 0.81 24.45
C ALA A 179 -4.13 2.29 24.04
N TRP A 180 -3.07 2.73 23.37
CA TRP A 180 -2.90 4.12 22.94
C TRP A 180 -3.60 4.48 21.64
N LEU A 181 -3.81 3.50 20.76
CA LEU A 181 -4.42 3.69 19.45
C LEU A 181 -5.90 3.27 19.40
N GLY A 182 -6.45 2.74 20.50
CA GLY A 182 -7.86 2.38 20.60
C GLY A 182 -8.79 3.60 20.52
N ASP A 183 -10.04 3.39 20.09
CA ASP A 183 -11.02 4.47 19.87
C ASP A 183 -11.33 5.29 21.14
N ALA A 184 -11.09 4.72 22.33
CA ALA A 184 -11.25 5.38 23.64
C ALA A 184 -9.96 6.02 24.18
N ALA A 185 -8.87 5.96 23.42
CA ALA A 185 -7.59 6.46 23.89
C ALA A 185 -7.56 8.01 23.93
N PRO A 186 -6.94 8.63 24.97
CA PRO A 186 -6.56 10.03 24.89
C PRO A 186 -5.62 10.25 23.70
N ALA A 187 -5.47 11.51 23.28
CA ALA A 187 -4.59 11.84 22.16
C ALA A 187 -3.24 11.08 22.25
N PRO A 188 -2.76 10.48 21.16
CA PRO A 188 -1.56 9.64 21.20
C PRO A 188 -0.39 10.41 21.81
N ASN A 189 0.35 9.75 22.72
CA ASN A 189 1.55 10.33 23.32
C ASN A 189 2.52 10.75 22.18
N PRO A 190 2.94 12.04 22.14
CA PRO A 190 3.84 12.52 21.11
C PRO A 190 5.14 11.73 21.00
N ASP A 191 5.68 11.24 22.13
CA ASP A 191 6.92 10.47 22.15
C ASP A 191 6.78 9.12 21.44
N VAL A 192 5.63 8.47 21.60
CA VAL A 192 5.31 7.23 20.88
C VAL A 192 5.18 7.48 19.38
N ALA A 193 4.52 8.56 19.01
CA ALA A 193 4.36 8.96 17.62
C ALA A 193 5.73 9.25 16.97
N LEU A 194 6.61 9.94 17.66
CA LEU A 194 7.98 10.20 17.21
C LEU A 194 8.80 8.92 17.12
N HIS A 195 8.69 8.03 18.11
CA HIS A 195 9.37 6.73 18.11
C HIS A 195 8.93 5.87 16.93
N LEU A 196 7.62 5.68 16.72
CA LEU A 196 7.08 4.94 15.57
C LEU A 196 7.61 5.50 14.25
N ARG A 197 7.60 6.81 14.10
CA ARG A 197 8.11 7.48 12.89
C ARG A 197 9.60 7.23 12.68
N ALA A 198 10.41 7.29 13.74
CA ALA A 198 11.84 7.05 13.67
C ALA A 198 12.15 5.60 13.28
N VAL A 199 11.53 4.63 13.96
CA VAL A 199 11.72 3.20 13.70
C VAL A 199 11.28 2.82 12.28
N VAL A 200 10.12 3.28 11.82
CA VAL A 200 9.63 3.00 10.48
C VAL A 200 10.53 3.60 9.40
N ARG A 201 11.05 4.83 9.61
CA ARG A 201 12.01 5.44 8.68
C ARG A 201 13.33 4.69 8.62
N GLU A 202 13.88 4.31 9.75
CA GLU A 202 15.10 3.50 9.82
C GLU A 202 14.91 2.16 9.10
N TYR A 203 13.81 1.49 9.36
CA TYR A 203 13.46 0.23 8.73
C TYR A 203 13.32 0.37 7.20
N THR A 204 12.56 1.35 6.73
CA THR A 204 12.33 1.55 5.29
C THR A 204 13.57 2.03 4.52
N ALA A 205 14.58 2.56 5.23
CA ALA A 205 15.88 2.88 4.63
C ALA A 205 16.76 1.65 4.40
N ARG A 206 16.50 0.53 5.10
CA ARG A 206 17.30 -0.71 5.05
C ARG A 206 16.69 -1.82 4.20
N VAL A 207 15.36 -1.90 4.19
CA VAL A 207 14.62 -2.99 3.57
C VAL A 207 14.02 -2.52 2.23
N PRO A 208 14.23 -3.26 1.13
CA PRO A 208 13.60 -2.96 -0.15
C PRO A 208 12.07 -2.88 -0.03
N ARG A 209 11.48 -1.87 -0.66
CA ARG A 209 10.04 -1.57 -0.55
C ARG A 209 9.13 -2.75 -0.87
N GLU A 210 9.53 -3.59 -1.81
CA GLU A 210 8.75 -4.76 -2.26
C GLU A 210 8.61 -5.80 -1.15
N ARG A 211 9.60 -5.91 -0.26
CA ARG A 211 9.67 -6.87 0.85
C ARG A 211 9.34 -6.23 2.20
N ALA A 212 9.23 -4.90 2.23
CA ALA A 212 8.97 -4.16 3.45
C ALA A 212 7.47 -4.18 3.80
N ALA A 213 7.16 -4.53 5.04
CA ALA A 213 5.82 -4.44 5.62
C ALA A 213 5.93 -4.39 7.15
N ILE A 214 4.91 -3.89 7.82
CA ILE A 214 4.74 -4.10 9.26
C ILE A 214 3.79 -5.26 9.46
N VAL A 215 4.11 -6.16 10.39
CA VAL A 215 3.25 -7.29 10.73
C VAL A 215 2.93 -7.24 12.22
N CYS A 216 1.63 -7.32 12.55
CA CYS A 216 1.12 -7.22 13.91
C CYS A 216 -0.19 -8.04 14.08
N SER A 217 -0.80 -8.00 15.26
CA SER A 217 -2.10 -8.64 15.49
C SER A 217 -3.22 -7.97 14.71
N SER A 218 -4.32 -8.72 14.51
CA SER A 218 -5.54 -8.19 13.86
C SER A 218 -6.18 -7.04 14.64
N GLY A 219 -6.01 -7.01 15.96
CA GLY A 219 -6.56 -5.96 16.82
C GLY A 219 -5.81 -4.63 16.66
N LEU A 220 -4.48 -4.66 16.60
CA LEU A 220 -3.65 -3.46 16.45
C LEU A 220 -3.65 -2.93 15.01
N ARG A 221 -3.68 -3.82 14.01
CA ARG A 221 -3.46 -3.50 12.61
C ARG A 221 -4.22 -2.26 12.11
N PRO A 222 -5.57 -2.15 12.30
CA PRO A 222 -6.32 -1.05 11.71
C PRO A 222 -5.93 0.32 12.27
N SER A 223 -5.69 0.39 13.58
CA SER A 223 -5.29 1.64 14.26
C SER A 223 -3.87 2.05 13.90
N LEU A 224 -2.96 1.08 13.81
CA LEU A 224 -1.58 1.32 13.41
C LEU A 224 -1.50 1.80 11.95
N ALA A 225 -2.24 1.16 11.04
CA ALA A 225 -2.29 1.57 9.64
C ALA A 225 -2.83 3.01 9.48
N GLU A 226 -3.91 3.35 10.19
CA GLU A 226 -4.47 4.71 10.18
C GLU A 226 -3.47 5.75 10.70
N MET A 227 -2.75 5.44 11.77
CA MET A 227 -1.74 6.33 12.34
C MET A 227 -0.58 6.56 11.36
N LEU A 228 -0.09 5.50 10.72
CA LEU A 228 1.00 5.61 9.75
C LEU A 228 0.60 6.43 8.51
N LEU A 229 -0.66 6.30 8.06
CA LEU A 229 -1.20 7.14 7.00
C LEU A 229 -1.23 8.64 7.41
N ARG A 230 -1.59 8.96 8.66
CA ARG A 230 -1.55 10.34 9.17
C ARG A 230 -0.13 10.91 9.22
N PHE A 231 0.88 10.06 9.37
CA PHE A 231 2.30 10.47 9.37
C PHE A 231 2.94 10.51 7.98
N ASP A 232 2.16 10.27 6.94
CA ASP A 232 2.66 10.14 5.56
C ASP A 232 3.81 9.10 5.46
N LEU A 233 3.62 7.97 6.13
CA LEU A 233 4.53 6.83 6.10
C LEU A 233 3.89 5.71 5.26
N PRO A 234 4.18 5.66 3.96
CA PRO A 234 3.51 4.77 3.02
C PRO A 234 4.08 3.34 3.07
N ILE A 235 3.82 2.63 4.17
CA ILE A 235 4.20 1.24 4.37
C ILE A 235 2.96 0.34 4.46
N ASP A 236 3.05 -0.88 3.93
CA ASP A 236 1.99 -1.87 4.06
C ASP A 236 1.96 -2.40 5.50
N VAL A 237 0.76 -2.50 6.08
CA VAL A 237 0.54 -3.08 7.41
C VAL A 237 -0.38 -4.30 7.27
N PHE A 238 0.12 -5.47 7.65
CA PHE A 238 -0.61 -6.72 7.60
C PHE A 238 -0.85 -7.29 8.99
N ALA A 239 -2.01 -7.91 9.17
CA ALA A 239 -2.20 -8.81 10.29
C ALA A 239 -1.60 -10.18 9.99
N TYR A 240 -1.12 -10.90 11.03
CA TYR A 240 -0.65 -12.29 10.84
C TYR A 240 -1.70 -13.17 10.15
N ALA A 241 -2.99 -12.94 10.46
CA ALA A 241 -4.11 -13.69 9.89
C ALA A 241 -4.38 -13.39 8.40
N GLU A 242 -3.79 -12.34 7.83
CA GLU A 242 -3.89 -11.98 6.42
C GLU A 242 -2.79 -12.62 5.56
N LEU A 243 -1.76 -13.18 6.17
CA LEU A 243 -0.62 -13.68 5.44
C LEU A 243 -0.89 -15.11 4.93
N PRO A 244 -0.60 -15.39 3.65
CA PRO A 244 -0.74 -16.76 3.15
C PRO A 244 0.28 -17.68 3.83
N PRO A 245 -0.09 -18.94 4.18
CA PRO A 245 0.81 -19.88 4.88
C PRO A 245 2.09 -20.20 4.11
N SER A 246 2.08 -20.03 2.79
CA SER A 246 3.23 -20.28 1.92
C SER A 246 4.26 -19.14 1.91
N LEU A 247 3.93 -17.98 2.49
CA LEU A 247 4.81 -16.81 2.49
C LEU A 247 5.78 -16.89 3.67
N GLU A 248 7.07 -16.99 3.37
CA GLU A 248 8.11 -16.97 4.39
C GLU A 248 8.27 -15.56 4.99
N LEU A 249 8.37 -15.50 6.32
CA LEU A 249 8.66 -14.26 7.04
C LEU A 249 10.08 -14.31 7.59
N ARG A 250 10.90 -13.33 7.24
CA ARG A 250 12.25 -13.10 7.76
C ARG A 250 12.29 -11.74 8.45
N PRO A 251 11.93 -11.63 9.74
CA PRO A 251 11.90 -10.35 10.42
C PRO A 251 13.21 -9.59 10.29
N ALA A 252 13.19 -8.39 9.74
CA ALA A 252 14.37 -7.54 9.59
C ALA A 252 14.60 -6.68 10.82
N LEU A 253 13.54 -6.33 11.54
CA LEU A 253 13.60 -5.51 12.75
C LEU A 253 12.43 -5.86 13.67
N VAL A 254 12.64 -5.72 14.98
CA VAL A 254 11.60 -5.80 15.99
C VAL A 254 11.40 -4.40 16.56
N MET A 255 10.17 -3.91 16.52
CA MET A 255 9.78 -2.64 17.11
C MET A 255 9.53 -2.85 18.60
N GLU A 256 10.41 -2.33 19.41
CA GLU A 256 10.33 -2.37 20.87
C GLU A 256 9.82 -1.05 21.43
N ARG A 257 9.52 -1.05 22.72
CA ARG A 257 9.19 0.15 23.48
C ARG A 257 10.31 1.19 23.39
N PRO A 258 10.00 2.50 23.27
CA PRO A 258 11.01 3.54 23.42
C PRO A 258 11.73 3.38 24.78
N ARG A 259 13.05 3.42 24.73
CA ARG A 259 13.84 3.46 25.98
C ARG A 259 13.58 4.82 26.66
N ALA A 260 13.26 4.76 27.96
CA ALA A 260 13.06 5.95 28.78
C ALA A 260 14.32 6.81 28.85
#